data_e7a33d8d4af4ef1d00f8ea80486a6cf0
#
_entry.id   e7a33d8d4af4ef1d00f8ea80486a6cf0
#
_cell.length_a   1.000
_cell.length_b   1.000
_cell.length_c   1.000
_cell.angle_alpha   90.00
_cell.angle_beta   90.00
_cell.angle_gamma   90.00
#
_symmetry.space_group_name_H-M   'P 1'
#
loop_
_entity.id
_entity.type
_entity.pdbx_description
1 polymer ?
#
loop_
_entity_poly.entity_id
_entity_poly.type
_entity_poly.pdbx_seq_one_letter_code
_entity_poly.pdbx_strand_id
1 'polypeptide(L)'
;MKINTFDIDGVIYFGEGITGVRPCDGDIIITGRPIAEEKETIKMLKERRIYNTVYFNPIARDNYQYNRGTSGKFKAGIITTLKKLGYEIGMHFEDDPVQINEIKKEHPDLNIIHLKRENEEHVKY
;
A
#
# COMPACT_ATOMS: atom_id res chain seq x y z
N MET A 1 -4.58 17.36 -8.74
CA MET A 1 -5.30 16.93 -7.55
C MET A 1 -4.32 16.31 -6.57
N LYS A 2 -4.38 16.72 -5.33
CA LYS A 2 -3.50 16.19 -4.28
C LYS A 2 -4.18 15.05 -3.56
N ILE A 3 -3.49 13.92 -3.46
CA ILE A 3 -4.00 12.73 -2.76
C ILE A 3 -2.90 12.15 -1.87
N ASN A 4 -3.31 11.25 -0.98
CA ASN A 4 -2.37 10.42 -0.24
C ASN A 4 -2.53 8.98 -0.72
N THR A 5 -1.49 8.17 -0.53
CA THR A 5 -1.52 6.75 -0.87
C THR A 5 -1.30 5.90 0.38
N PHE A 6 -1.91 4.73 0.41
CA PHE A 6 -1.95 3.87 1.59
C PHE A 6 -1.67 2.42 1.25
N ASP A 7 -0.80 1.80 2.04
CA ASP A 7 -0.72 0.33 2.09
C ASP A 7 -1.93 -0.21 2.85
N ILE A 8 -2.20 -1.49 2.76
CA ILE A 8 -3.29 -2.13 3.51
C ILE A 8 -2.75 -2.75 4.80
N ASP A 9 -1.94 -3.79 4.67
CA ASP A 9 -1.47 -4.56 5.84
C ASP A 9 -0.50 -3.75 6.68
N GLY A 10 -0.82 -3.59 7.95
CA GLY A 10 -0.02 -2.77 8.86
C GLY A 10 -0.30 -1.27 8.78
N VAL A 11 -1.27 -0.85 7.97
CA VAL A 11 -1.67 0.56 7.83
C VAL A 11 -3.18 0.68 8.02
N ILE A 12 -3.96 0.12 7.11
CA ILE A 12 -5.43 0.10 7.19
C ILE A 12 -5.90 -1.10 8.00
N TYR A 13 -5.28 -2.24 7.79
CA TYR A 13 -5.69 -3.52 8.34
C TYR A 13 -4.63 -4.09 9.27
N PHE A 14 -4.99 -4.35 10.52
CA PHE A 14 -4.13 -4.96 11.53
C PHE A 14 -4.69 -6.29 12.04
N GLY A 15 -5.75 -6.76 11.40
CA GLY A 15 -6.49 -7.94 11.83
C GLY A 15 -7.92 -7.56 12.18
N GLU A 16 -8.74 -8.59 12.48
CA GLU A 16 -10.13 -8.35 12.80
C GLU A 16 -10.27 -7.53 14.07
N GLY A 17 -11.20 -6.58 14.03
CA GLY A 17 -11.51 -5.74 15.18
C GLY A 17 -10.51 -4.67 15.51
N ILE A 18 -9.42 -4.55 14.75
CA ILE A 18 -8.41 -3.54 15.00
C ILE A 18 -8.52 -2.45 13.94
N THR A 19 -8.66 -1.20 14.40
CA THR A 19 -8.80 -0.05 13.51
C THR A 19 -7.43 0.47 13.11
N GLY A 20 -7.23 0.64 11.82
CA GLY A 20 -6.03 1.28 11.28
C GLY A 20 -6.28 2.71 10.83
N VAL A 21 -5.35 3.24 10.07
CA VAL A 21 -5.49 4.55 9.46
C VAL A 21 -6.49 4.44 8.30
N ARG A 22 -7.36 5.43 8.17
CA ARG A 22 -8.38 5.45 7.12
C ARG A 22 -8.01 6.43 6.02
N PRO A 23 -8.09 6.01 4.75
CA PRO A 23 -7.95 6.97 3.65
C PRO A 23 -9.16 7.89 3.58
N CYS A 24 -8.94 9.11 3.11
CA CYS A 24 -10.00 10.05 2.79
C CYS A 24 -10.53 9.78 1.40
N ASP A 25 -11.70 10.35 1.08
CA ASP A 25 -12.26 10.23 -0.26
C ASP A 25 -11.27 10.75 -1.29
N GLY A 26 -11.09 9.98 -2.35
CA GLY A 26 -10.15 10.33 -3.41
C GLY A 26 -8.74 9.83 -3.21
N ASP A 27 -8.36 9.44 -2.00
CA ASP A 27 -7.07 8.80 -1.76
C ASP A 27 -7.02 7.43 -2.43
N ILE A 28 -5.81 6.95 -2.68
CA ILE A 28 -5.61 5.70 -3.42
C ILE A 28 -4.85 4.70 -2.55
N ILE A 29 -5.28 3.44 -2.63
CA ILE A 29 -4.66 2.34 -1.92
C ILE A 29 -3.76 1.58 -2.88
N ILE A 30 -2.52 1.30 -2.45
CA ILE A 30 -1.57 0.52 -3.23
C ILE A 30 -1.09 -0.60 -2.34
N THR A 31 -1.44 -1.83 -2.68
CA THR A 31 -1.15 -2.98 -1.82
C THR A 31 -0.19 -3.96 -2.49
N GLY A 32 0.64 -4.61 -1.67
CA GLY A 32 1.43 -5.74 -2.11
C GLY A 32 0.62 -7.03 -2.24
N ARG A 33 -0.66 -7.03 -1.80
CA ARG A 33 -1.50 -8.21 -1.97
C ARG A 33 -1.69 -8.50 -3.46
N PRO A 34 -1.61 -9.79 -3.87
CA PRO A 34 -1.79 -10.15 -5.27
C PRO A 34 -3.18 -9.85 -5.79
N ILE A 35 -3.27 -9.56 -7.08
CA ILE A 35 -4.56 -9.35 -7.75
C ILE A 35 -5.49 -10.56 -7.59
N ALA A 36 -4.94 -11.76 -7.45
CA ALA A 36 -5.73 -12.96 -7.22
C ALA A 36 -6.54 -12.90 -5.93
N GLU A 37 -6.14 -12.02 -4.97
CA GLU A 37 -6.84 -11.84 -3.70
C GLU A 37 -7.77 -10.62 -3.72
N GLU A 38 -8.05 -10.07 -4.88
CA GLU A 38 -8.84 -8.86 -5.02
C GLU A 38 -10.22 -9.00 -4.37
N LYS A 39 -10.90 -10.09 -4.65
CA LYS A 39 -12.29 -10.28 -4.22
C LYS A 39 -12.43 -10.20 -2.69
N GLU A 40 -11.61 -10.96 -1.98
CA GLU A 40 -11.65 -10.98 -0.52
C GLU A 40 -11.13 -9.71 0.10
N THR A 41 -10.13 -9.07 -0.54
CA THR A 41 -9.58 -7.81 -0.05
C THR A 41 -10.59 -6.68 -0.18
N ILE A 42 -11.27 -6.57 -1.32
CA ILE A 42 -12.32 -5.57 -1.53
C ILE A 42 -13.48 -5.80 -0.55
N LYS A 43 -13.84 -7.06 -0.32
CA LYS A 43 -14.89 -7.38 0.66
C LYS A 43 -14.50 -6.88 2.05
N MET A 44 -13.28 -7.13 2.47
CA MET A 44 -12.79 -6.67 3.78
C MET A 44 -12.83 -5.14 3.88
N LEU A 45 -12.42 -4.45 2.83
CA LEU A 45 -12.44 -2.99 2.82
C LEU A 45 -13.87 -2.45 2.87
N LYS A 46 -14.79 -3.05 2.12
CA LYS A 46 -16.21 -2.65 2.13
C LYS A 46 -16.85 -2.85 3.49
N GLU A 47 -16.48 -3.90 4.20
CA GLU A 47 -16.96 -4.14 5.56
C GLU A 47 -16.53 -3.02 6.51
N ARG A 48 -15.46 -2.31 6.17
CA ARG A 48 -14.96 -1.15 6.91
C ARG A 48 -15.41 0.17 6.29
N ARG A 49 -16.29 0.10 5.29
CA ARG A 49 -16.81 1.26 4.55
C ARG A 49 -15.70 2.04 3.86
N ILE A 50 -14.73 1.32 3.31
CA ILE A 50 -13.65 1.88 2.50
C ILE A 50 -13.88 1.45 1.06
N TYR A 51 -14.06 2.44 0.18
CA TYR A 51 -14.44 2.22 -1.22
C TYR A 51 -13.41 2.84 -2.17
N ASN A 52 -12.26 3.21 -1.67
CA ASN A 52 -11.20 3.84 -2.45
C ASN A 52 -10.66 2.89 -3.51
N THR A 53 -10.14 3.46 -4.60
CA THR A 53 -9.48 2.69 -5.65
C THR A 53 -8.28 1.95 -5.06
N VAL A 54 -8.12 0.68 -5.44
CA VAL A 54 -7.01 -0.17 -4.98
C VAL A 54 -6.24 -0.68 -6.19
N TYR A 55 -4.92 -0.55 -6.13
CA TYR A 55 -4.02 -1.16 -7.09
C TYR A 55 -3.37 -2.37 -6.45
N PHE A 56 -3.53 -3.53 -7.08
CA PHE A 56 -3.04 -4.82 -6.60
C PHE A 56 -1.75 -5.22 -7.29
N ASN A 57 -0.92 -5.96 -6.56
CA ASN A 57 0.32 -6.51 -7.10
C ASN A 57 -0.01 -7.60 -8.14
N PRO A 58 0.53 -7.51 -9.35
CA PRO A 58 0.28 -8.55 -10.37
C PRO A 58 1.00 -9.86 -10.09
N ILE A 59 2.00 -9.88 -9.18
CA ILE A 59 2.77 -11.08 -8.87
C ILE A 59 2.00 -11.95 -7.87
N ALA A 60 1.80 -13.22 -8.22
CA ALA A 60 1.10 -14.16 -7.35
C ALA A 60 1.98 -14.58 -6.16
N ARG A 61 1.35 -14.93 -5.03
CA ARG A 61 2.09 -15.29 -3.81
C ARG A 61 3.01 -16.49 -3.99
N ASP A 62 2.62 -17.46 -4.80
CA ASP A 62 3.42 -18.66 -5.05
C ASP A 62 4.49 -18.47 -6.14
N ASN A 63 4.55 -17.28 -6.74
CA ASN A 63 5.59 -16.96 -7.71
C ASN A 63 6.89 -16.66 -6.97
N TYR A 64 8.01 -17.19 -7.48
CA TYR A 64 9.31 -16.97 -6.84
C TYR A 64 9.72 -15.50 -6.77
N GLN A 65 9.13 -14.65 -7.63
CA GLN A 65 9.41 -13.22 -7.64
C GLN A 65 8.65 -12.44 -6.56
N TYR A 66 7.69 -13.09 -5.87
CA TYR A 66 6.89 -12.41 -4.87
C TYR A 66 7.68 -12.26 -3.57
N ASN A 67 8.03 -11.03 -3.24
CA ASN A 67 8.74 -10.72 -1.99
C ASN A 67 8.54 -9.24 -1.64
N ARG A 68 9.06 -8.84 -0.47
CA ARG A 68 8.89 -7.47 0.02
C ARG A 68 9.54 -6.44 -0.93
N GLY A 69 10.71 -6.78 -1.49
CA GLY A 69 11.40 -5.89 -2.43
C GLY A 69 10.61 -5.66 -3.71
N THR A 70 10.08 -6.72 -4.31
CA THR A 70 9.29 -6.58 -5.53
C THR A 70 7.97 -5.88 -5.26
N SER A 71 7.36 -6.09 -4.08
CA SER A 71 6.17 -5.33 -3.67
C SER A 71 6.47 -3.85 -3.57
N GLY A 72 7.61 -3.48 -3.00
CA GLY A 72 8.04 -2.08 -2.92
C GLY A 72 8.26 -1.46 -4.30
N LYS A 73 8.89 -2.21 -5.20
CA LYS A 73 9.10 -1.76 -6.59
C LYS A 73 7.79 -1.56 -7.32
N PHE A 74 6.83 -2.47 -7.11
CA PHE A 74 5.50 -2.33 -7.68
C PHE A 74 4.83 -1.04 -7.20
N LYS A 75 4.87 -0.79 -5.90
CA LYS A 75 4.29 0.43 -5.32
C LYS A 75 4.94 1.69 -5.87
N ALA A 76 6.27 1.69 -5.97
CA ALA A 76 6.99 2.81 -6.55
C ALA A 76 6.56 3.08 -7.99
N GLY A 77 6.36 2.02 -8.78
CA GLY A 77 5.89 2.13 -10.16
C GLY A 77 4.49 2.70 -10.26
N ILE A 78 3.59 2.31 -9.37
CA ILE A 78 2.22 2.88 -9.33
C ILE A 78 2.28 4.36 -8.98
N ILE A 79 3.11 4.76 -8.01
CA ILE A 79 3.28 6.17 -7.66
C ILE A 79 3.78 6.96 -8.87
N THR A 80 4.75 6.42 -9.61
CA THR A 80 5.24 7.04 -10.84
C THR A 80 4.10 7.25 -11.84
N THR A 81 3.28 6.23 -12.04
CA THR A 81 2.15 6.30 -12.95
C THR A 81 1.14 7.36 -12.51
N LEU A 82 0.82 7.40 -11.23
CA LEU A 82 -0.12 8.39 -10.69
C LEU A 82 0.38 9.81 -10.92
N LYS A 83 1.68 10.06 -10.70
CA LYS A 83 2.26 11.38 -10.97
C LYS A 83 2.14 11.75 -12.45
N LYS A 84 2.38 10.80 -13.35
CA LYS A 84 2.22 11.03 -14.79
C LYS A 84 0.78 11.34 -15.18
N LEU A 85 -0.18 10.81 -14.44
CA LEU A 85 -1.59 11.08 -14.66
C LEU A 85 -2.05 12.42 -14.06
N GLY A 86 -1.14 13.15 -13.43
CA GLY A 86 -1.44 14.48 -12.92
C GLY A 86 -1.71 14.54 -11.42
N TYR A 87 -1.62 13.42 -10.72
CA TYR A 87 -1.79 13.45 -9.26
C TYR A 87 -0.54 13.99 -8.57
N GLU A 88 -0.76 14.81 -7.56
CA GLU A 88 0.29 15.19 -6.63
C GLU A 88 0.14 14.31 -5.38
N ILE A 89 1.19 13.57 -5.04
CA ILE A 89 1.14 12.67 -3.89
C ILE A 89 1.64 13.43 -2.67
N GLY A 90 0.77 13.64 -1.68
CA GLY A 90 1.12 14.33 -0.46
C GLY A 90 1.94 13.44 0.46
N MET A 91 1.39 12.29 0.82
CA MET A 91 2.02 11.33 1.71
C MET A 91 1.73 9.91 1.24
N HIS A 92 2.67 9.01 1.52
CA HIS A 92 2.44 7.57 1.40
C HIS A 92 2.58 6.94 2.77
N PHE A 93 1.59 6.14 3.18
CA PHE A 93 1.59 5.46 4.47
C PHE A 93 2.03 4.02 4.30
N GLU A 94 3.07 3.63 4.99
CA GLU A 94 3.71 2.32 4.84
C GLU A 94 4.26 1.84 6.19
N ASP A 95 4.25 0.52 6.43
CA ASP A 95 4.83 -0.04 7.65
C ASP A 95 6.12 -0.82 7.40
N ASP A 96 6.39 -1.22 6.17
CA ASP A 96 7.50 -2.11 5.84
C ASP A 96 8.74 -1.33 5.40
N PRO A 97 9.84 -1.36 6.18
CA PRO A 97 11.04 -0.61 5.81
C PRO A 97 11.68 -1.06 4.51
N VAL A 98 11.54 -2.32 4.11
CA VAL A 98 12.08 -2.79 2.82
C VAL A 98 11.32 -2.12 1.67
N GLN A 99 9.99 -2.05 1.77
CA GLN A 99 9.18 -1.40 0.75
C GLN A 99 9.40 0.11 0.73
N ILE A 100 9.57 0.72 1.90
CA ILE A 100 9.91 2.14 2.00
C ILE A 100 11.20 2.43 1.24
N ASN A 101 12.23 1.62 1.42
CA ASN A 101 13.50 1.81 0.73
C ASN A 101 13.34 1.73 -0.78
N GLU A 102 12.58 0.78 -1.28
CA GLU A 102 12.34 0.65 -2.72
C GLU A 102 11.58 1.86 -3.28
N ILE A 103 10.60 2.36 -2.54
CA ILE A 103 9.85 3.53 -2.95
C ILE A 103 10.75 4.77 -2.97
N LYS A 104 11.59 4.95 -1.96
CA LYS A 104 12.49 6.09 -1.86
C LYS A 104 13.56 6.11 -2.96
N LYS A 105 13.95 4.96 -3.47
CA LYS A 105 14.90 4.92 -4.59
C LYS A 105 14.35 5.64 -5.82
N GLU A 106 13.06 5.50 -6.10
CA GLU A 106 12.42 6.16 -7.24
C GLU A 106 11.85 7.53 -6.90
N HIS A 107 11.47 7.71 -5.64
CA HIS A 107 10.80 8.94 -5.18
C HIS A 107 11.47 9.46 -3.91
N PRO A 108 12.73 9.95 -4.01
CA PRO A 108 13.48 10.37 -2.82
C PRO A 108 12.85 11.53 -2.07
N ASP A 109 12.04 12.35 -2.75
CA ASP A 109 11.41 13.52 -2.13
C ASP A 109 10.01 13.22 -1.59
N LEU A 110 9.51 12.00 -1.77
CA LEU A 110 8.19 11.64 -1.31
C LEU A 110 8.15 11.58 0.22
N ASN A 111 7.14 12.21 0.79
CA ASN A 111 6.92 12.15 2.23
C ASN A 111 6.27 10.80 2.57
N ILE A 112 7.01 9.93 3.25
CA ILE A 112 6.52 8.61 3.65
C ILE A 112 6.31 8.60 5.15
N ILE A 113 5.10 8.27 5.56
CA ILE A 113 4.76 8.09 6.96
C ILE A 113 4.99 6.62 7.30
N HIS A 114 6.02 6.36 8.07
CA HIS A 114 6.38 5.01 8.49
C HIS A 114 5.62 4.65 9.76
N LEU A 115 4.63 3.78 9.64
CA LEU A 115 3.87 3.30 10.79
C LEU A 115 4.61 2.10 11.39
N LYS A 116 5.24 2.32 12.53
CA LYS A 116 5.99 1.28 13.23
C LYS A 116 5.11 0.57 14.23
N ARG A 117 5.25 -0.75 14.29
CA ARG A 117 4.58 -1.55 15.30
C ARG A 117 5.57 -1.80 16.43
N GLU A 118 5.05 -1.85 17.65
CA GLU A 118 5.88 -2.04 18.83
C GLU A 118 6.70 -3.31 18.79
N ASN A 119 6.16 -4.38 18.22
CA ASN A 119 6.83 -5.68 18.16
C ASN A 119 7.61 -5.92 16.88
N GLU A 120 7.65 -4.99 15.96
CA GLU A 120 8.43 -5.07 14.72
C GLU A 120 8.18 -6.31 13.87
N GLU A 121 7.18 -7.10 14.15
CA GLU A 121 6.85 -8.27 13.36
C GLU A 121 5.97 -7.87 12.18
N HIS A 122 6.53 -7.98 11.01
CA HIS A 122 5.80 -7.68 9.79
C HIS A 122 5.37 -8.99 9.16
N VAL A 123 4.07 -9.15 9.08
CA VAL A 123 3.52 -10.36 8.52
C VAL A 123 3.15 -10.10 7.10
N LYS A 124 4.05 -9.61 6.31
CA LYS A 124 3.49 -9.16 5.12
C LYS A 124 4.39 -8.94 3.98
N TYR A 125 3.91 -8.41 3.02
CA TYR A 125 4.32 -8.46 1.65
C TYR A 125 4.22 -7.14 0.95
#